data_3b20c56210cb5f7fe0bfac4564ccebb6
#
_entry.id   3b20c56210cb5f7fe0bfac4564ccebb6
#
_cell.length_a   1.000
_cell.length_b   1.000
_cell.length_c   1.000
_cell.angle_alpha   90.00
_cell.angle_beta   90.00
_cell.angle_gamma   90.00
#
_symmetry.space_group_name_H-M   'P 1'
#
loop_
_entity.id
_entity.type
_entity.pdbx_description
1 polymer ?
#
loop_
_entity_poly.entity_id
_entity_poly.type
_entity_poly.pdbx_seq_one_letter_code
_entity_poly.pdbx_strand_id
1 'polypeptide(L)'
;MSESYRQTRNYENLNRCIYPGVGEFGIPELEPVHCDAETWIGFNYAKGCDVEDRPAHSVHFFIDDYQFNRLWTAPDVYLPMLSGFRCVATPDFSMYTDFPKAIQIYNHYRKHWLGRYWQDHGITVIQTIAWSTPDSYEWCFDGEPVGCDVIVSSVGTQADPECAELFMSGYLEMERRLEPSKVIFYGDVPDALKWRSNVCPVPAFQHELKKRIAAKQKAAKEKV
;
A
#
# COMPACT_ATOMS: atom_id res chain seq x y z
N MET A 1 5.31 -34.87 15.69
CA MET A 1 4.18 -34.63 14.76
C MET A 1 4.68 -34.90 13.38
N SER A 2 3.96 -35.67 12.56
CA SER A 2 4.35 -35.84 11.15
C SER A 2 4.43 -34.47 10.49
N GLU A 3 5.43 -34.28 9.61
CA GLU A 3 5.51 -33.07 8.78
C GLU A 3 4.14 -32.83 8.14
N SER A 4 3.60 -31.63 8.34
CA SER A 4 2.29 -31.30 7.78
C SER A 4 2.42 -31.19 6.26
N TYR A 5 1.33 -31.49 5.55
CA TYR A 5 1.25 -31.37 4.09
C TYR A 5 1.78 -30.03 3.56
N ARG A 6 1.56 -28.93 4.29
CA ARG A 6 2.02 -27.59 3.93
C ARG A 6 3.55 -27.43 3.92
N GLN A 7 4.29 -28.16 4.76
CA GLN A 7 5.76 -28.08 4.84
C GLN A 7 6.42 -28.70 3.62
N THR A 8 5.74 -29.61 2.96
CA THR A 8 6.26 -30.33 1.78
C THR A 8 5.77 -29.77 0.46
N ARG A 9 4.79 -28.85 0.47
CA ARG A 9 4.19 -28.29 -0.74
C ARG A 9 4.12 -26.77 -0.66
N ASN A 10 4.52 -26.12 -1.76
CA ASN A 10 4.39 -24.68 -1.91
C ASN A 10 2.93 -24.33 -2.23
N TYR A 11 2.17 -24.01 -1.19
CA TYR A 11 0.78 -23.60 -1.32
C TYR A 11 0.53 -22.31 -0.54
N GLU A 12 0.17 -21.22 -1.24
CA GLU A 12 -0.17 -19.92 -0.66
C GLU A 12 0.86 -19.42 0.38
N ASN A 13 2.14 -19.69 0.13
CA ASN A 13 3.27 -19.36 1.00
C ASN A 13 3.25 -20.00 2.41
N LEU A 14 2.29 -20.84 2.73
CA LEU A 14 2.15 -21.49 4.04
C LEU A 14 3.30 -22.44 4.38
N ASN A 15 4.05 -22.89 3.38
CA ASN A 15 5.27 -23.68 3.55
C ASN A 15 6.47 -22.82 4.01
N ARG A 16 6.45 -21.50 3.78
CA ARG A 16 7.49 -20.58 4.22
C ARG A 16 7.27 -20.16 5.67
N CYS A 17 6.13 -19.54 5.93
CA CYS A 17 5.77 -19.08 7.26
C CYS A 17 4.25 -19.03 7.45
N ILE A 18 3.82 -19.32 8.66
CA ILE A 18 2.49 -18.96 9.16
C ILE A 18 2.72 -18.02 10.32
N TYR A 19 2.34 -16.77 10.14
CA TYR A 19 2.42 -15.77 11.19
C TYR A 19 1.30 -15.96 12.21
N PRO A 20 1.56 -15.69 13.50
CA PRO A 20 0.48 -15.42 14.43
C PRO A 20 -0.34 -14.26 13.88
N GLY A 21 -1.65 -14.40 13.90
CA GLY A 21 -2.55 -13.40 13.37
C GLY A 21 -3.53 -12.90 14.41
N VAL A 22 -4.12 -11.74 14.15
CA VAL A 22 -5.14 -11.10 14.97
C VAL A 22 -6.48 -11.08 14.25
N GLY A 23 -7.54 -10.79 15.02
CA GLY A 23 -8.92 -10.75 14.51
C GLY A 23 -9.48 -12.12 14.15
N GLU A 24 -10.70 -12.11 13.62
CA GLU A 24 -11.42 -13.33 13.24
C GLU A 24 -10.69 -14.12 12.14
N PHE A 25 -10.00 -13.42 11.25
CA PHE A 25 -9.39 -14.00 10.04
C PHE A 25 -7.90 -14.29 10.19
N GLY A 26 -7.31 -14.10 11.37
CA GLY A 26 -5.90 -14.40 11.62
C GLY A 26 -4.96 -13.56 10.74
N ILE A 27 -5.20 -12.28 10.63
CA ILE A 27 -4.40 -11.35 9.82
C ILE A 27 -3.03 -11.16 10.48
N PRO A 28 -1.90 -11.37 9.78
CA PRO A 28 -0.57 -11.14 10.33
C PRO A 28 -0.38 -9.69 10.79
N GLU A 29 0.16 -9.49 12.00
CA GLU A 29 0.51 -8.16 12.49
C GLU A 29 1.78 -7.62 11.82
N LEU A 30 1.75 -6.35 11.45
CA LEU A 30 2.93 -5.61 11.01
C LEU A 30 3.64 -4.97 12.22
N GLU A 31 4.96 -4.81 12.10
CA GLU A 31 5.72 -4.00 13.05
C GLU A 31 5.48 -2.51 12.79
N PRO A 32 5.36 -1.66 13.82
CA PRO A 32 5.18 -0.23 13.66
C PRO A 32 6.42 0.41 13.03
N VAL A 33 6.22 1.31 12.08
CA VAL A 33 7.29 1.99 11.34
C VAL A 33 7.00 3.48 11.23
N HIS A 34 8.06 4.29 11.37
CA HIS A 34 8.09 5.69 10.98
C HIS A 34 9.00 5.83 9.75
N CYS A 35 8.49 6.46 8.71
CA CYS A 35 9.19 6.56 7.42
C CYS A 35 9.43 8.03 7.04
N ASP A 36 10.70 8.38 6.84
CA ASP A 36 11.11 9.73 6.39
C ASP A 36 11.19 9.84 4.85
N ALA A 37 10.38 9.02 4.15
CA ALA A 37 10.39 9.00 2.70
C ALA A 37 9.68 10.22 2.11
N GLU A 38 10.39 10.97 1.27
CA GLU A 38 9.85 12.09 0.53
C GLU A 38 9.50 11.72 -0.92
N THR A 39 10.21 10.74 -1.49
CA THR A 39 10.06 10.36 -2.89
C THR A 39 9.51 8.95 -3.03
N TRP A 40 8.40 8.81 -3.73
CA TRP A 40 7.69 7.56 -3.95
C TRP A 40 7.64 7.20 -5.43
N ILE A 41 7.95 5.95 -5.77
CA ILE A 41 7.83 5.40 -7.12
C ILE A 41 6.95 4.16 -7.13
N GLY A 42 6.21 3.95 -8.21
CA GLY A 42 5.43 2.73 -8.37
C GLY A 42 6.33 1.49 -8.52
N PHE A 43 5.89 0.36 -8.00
CA PHE A 43 6.62 -0.91 -8.11
C PHE A 43 6.97 -1.28 -9.55
N ASN A 44 6.13 -0.91 -10.52
CA ASN A 44 6.39 -1.12 -11.93
C ASN A 44 7.65 -0.39 -12.45
N TYR A 45 8.10 0.66 -11.77
CA TYR A 45 9.33 1.40 -12.07
C TYR A 45 10.52 0.97 -11.22
N ALA A 46 10.28 0.27 -10.09
CA ALA A 46 11.32 -0.09 -9.12
C ALA A 46 12.50 -0.87 -9.74
N LYS A 47 12.21 -1.77 -10.69
CA LYS A 47 13.25 -2.53 -11.38
C LYS A 47 14.15 -1.66 -12.27
N GLY A 48 13.60 -0.60 -12.83
CA GLY A 48 14.35 0.36 -13.68
C GLY A 48 15.04 1.48 -12.91
N CYS A 49 14.87 1.52 -11.59
CA CYS A 49 15.58 2.47 -10.73
C CYS A 49 17.02 1.99 -10.52
N ASP A 50 17.98 2.85 -10.79
CA ASP A 50 19.39 2.56 -10.59
C ASP A 50 19.68 2.21 -9.13
N VAL A 51 20.56 1.24 -8.91
CA VAL A 51 20.81 0.70 -7.55
C VAL A 51 21.27 1.80 -6.59
N GLU A 52 22.05 2.75 -7.09
CA GLU A 52 22.61 3.86 -6.33
C GLU A 52 21.54 4.87 -5.89
N ASP A 53 20.45 4.99 -6.65
CA ASP A 53 19.35 5.93 -6.38
C ASP A 53 18.26 5.32 -5.46
N ARG A 54 18.18 3.99 -5.34
CA ARG A 54 17.16 3.31 -4.54
C ARG A 54 17.05 3.82 -3.10
N PRO A 55 18.14 4.08 -2.37
CA PRO A 55 18.05 4.55 -0.99
C PRO A 55 17.38 5.94 -0.85
N ALA A 56 17.27 6.71 -1.93
CA ALA A 56 16.57 8.00 -1.96
C ALA A 56 15.06 7.83 -2.27
N HIS A 57 14.64 6.64 -2.71
CA HIS A 57 13.26 6.38 -3.12
C HIS A 57 12.57 5.36 -2.23
N SER A 58 11.25 5.47 -2.18
CA SER A 58 10.37 4.47 -1.58
C SER A 58 9.40 3.91 -2.61
N VAL A 59 8.90 2.70 -2.38
CA VAL A 59 8.07 1.97 -3.34
C VAL A 59 6.63 1.93 -2.87
N HIS A 60 5.69 2.30 -3.75
CA HIS A 60 4.26 2.12 -3.55
C HIS A 60 3.65 1.15 -4.57
N PHE A 61 2.43 0.66 -4.28
CA PHE A 61 1.70 -0.30 -5.10
C PHE A 61 0.35 0.24 -5.60
N PHE A 62 0.14 1.56 -5.65
CA PHE A 62 -1.06 2.18 -6.22
C PHE A 62 -1.04 2.10 -7.76
N ILE A 63 -1.08 0.88 -8.25
CA ILE A 63 -1.06 0.44 -9.64
C ILE A 63 -1.93 -0.81 -9.76
N ASP A 64 -2.29 -1.25 -10.95
CA ASP A 64 -3.12 -2.44 -11.13
C ASP A 64 -2.50 -3.71 -10.55
N ASP A 65 -3.28 -4.54 -9.86
CA ASP A 65 -2.87 -5.75 -9.15
C ASP A 65 -2.03 -6.71 -10.02
N TYR A 66 -2.34 -6.85 -11.31
CA TYR A 66 -1.61 -7.75 -12.20
C TYR A 66 -0.11 -7.39 -12.33
N GLN A 67 0.25 -6.13 -12.08
CA GLN A 67 1.63 -5.66 -12.16
C GLN A 67 2.49 -6.13 -10.98
N PHE A 68 1.88 -6.43 -9.83
CA PHE A 68 2.60 -6.85 -8.62
C PHE A 68 2.12 -8.19 -8.01
N ASN A 69 1.10 -8.84 -8.55
CA ASN A 69 0.62 -10.13 -8.05
C ASN A 69 1.72 -11.21 -7.98
N ARG A 70 2.74 -11.07 -8.82
CA ARG A 70 3.95 -11.93 -8.81
C ARG A 70 4.73 -11.89 -7.47
N LEU A 71 4.57 -10.86 -6.66
CA LEU A 71 5.16 -10.79 -5.32
C LEU A 71 4.60 -11.87 -4.40
N TRP A 72 3.32 -12.18 -4.54
CA TRP A 72 2.67 -13.26 -3.80
C TRP A 72 3.16 -14.64 -4.24
N THR A 73 3.30 -14.85 -5.55
CA THR A 73 3.69 -16.16 -6.10
C THR A 73 5.18 -16.45 -5.94
N ALA A 74 6.03 -15.43 -5.85
CA ALA A 74 7.48 -15.58 -5.76
C ALA A 74 8.10 -14.49 -4.85
N PRO A 75 7.76 -14.46 -3.54
CA PRO A 75 8.14 -13.36 -2.64
C PRO A 75 9.66 -13.21 -2.52
N ASP A 76 10.43 -14.30 -2.52
CA ASP A 76 11.89 -14.29 -2.36
C ASP A 76 12.61 -13.57 -3.50
N VAL A 77 12.07 -13.64 -4.72
CA VAL A 77 12.72 -13.11 -5.93
C VAL A 77 12.92 -11.60 -5.85
N TYR A 78 12.04 -10.89 -5.14
CA TYR A 78 12.04 -9.43 -5.09
C TYR A 78 12.72 -8.86 -3.84
N LEU A 79 13.03 -9.66 -2.84
CA LEU A 79 13.70 -9.21 -1.61
C LEU A 79 15.00 -8.43 -1.89
N PRO A 80 15.94 -8.92 -2.75
CA PRO A 80 17.18 -8.17 -3.00
C PRO A 80 16.96 -6.82 -3.67
N MET A 81 15.89 -6.68 -4.45
CA MET A 81 15.55 -5.41 -5.08
C MET A 81 14.91 -4.45 -4.07
N LEU A 82 13.90 -4.93 -3.33
CA LEU A 82 13.13 -4.13 -2.40
C LEU A 82 13.97 -3.64 -1.20
N SER A 83 14.92 -4.46 -0.72
CA SER A 83 15.82 -4.08 0.37
C SER A 83 16.75 -2.90 0.05
N GLY A 84 16.90 -2.56 -1.23
CA GLY A 84 17.68 -1.38 -1.64
C GLY A 84 16.93 -0.06 -1.46
N PHE A 85 15.62 -0.07 -1.32
CA PHE A 85 14.80 1.14 -1.18
C PHE A 85 14.73 1.60 0.27
N ARG A 86 14.48 2.92 0.45
CA ARG A 86 14.36 3.51 1.79
C ARG A 86 13.20 2.90 2.58
N CYS A 87 12.06 2.73 1.92
CA CYS A 87 10.85 2.18 2.50
C CYS A 87 10.02 1.51 1.40
N VAL A 88 9.26 0.50 1.77
CA VAL A 88 8.35 -0.21 0.87
C VAL A 88 6.95 -0.21 1.49
N ALA A 89 5.95 0.28 0.77
CA ALA A 89 4.56 0.15 1.20
C ALA A 89 4.10 -1.32 1.11
N THR A 90 3.16 -1.74 1.94
CA THR A 90 2.51 -3.04 1.71
C THR A 90 1.72 -3.00 0.39
N PRO A 91 1.58 -4.13 -0.32
CA PRO A 91 0.86 -4.16 -1.60
C PRO A 91 -0.59 -3.73 -1.46
N ASP A 92 -1.04 -2.84 -2.36
CA ASP A 92 -2.42 -2.35 -2.40
C ASP A 92 -3.30 -3.29 -3.23
N PHE A 93 -3.50 -4.52 -2.73
CA PHE A 93 -4.43 -5.44 -3.38
C PHE A 93 -5.86 -4.90 -3.32
N SER A 94 -6.53 -4.90 -4.47
CA SER A 94 -7.83 -4.27 -4.68
C SER A 94 -8.91 -4.77 -3.72
N MET A 95 -9.63 -3.81 -3.14
CA MET A 95 -10.73 -3.99 -2.19
C MET A 95 -12.04 -3.42 -2.74
N TYR A 96 -12.32 -3.63 -4.05
CA TYR A 96 -13.50 -3.08 -4.70
C TYR A 96 -14.79 -3.51 -4.00
N THR A 97 -15.76 -2.60 -3.96
CA THR A 97 -17.03 -2.78 -3.24
C THR A 97 -17.89 -3.90 -3.81
N ASP A 98 -17.71 -4.24 -5.08
CA ASP A 98 -18.39 -5.34 -5.79
C ASP A 98 -17.64 -6.67 -5.69
N PHE A 99 -16.46 -6.70 -5.06
CA PHE A 99 -15.76 -7.97 -4.85
C PHE A 99 -16.45 -8.81 -3.75
N PRO A 100 -16.50 -10.14 -3.93
CA PRO A 100 -16.90 -11.02 -2.85
C PRO A 100 -16.06 -10.78 -1.58
N LYS A 101 -16.70 -10.70 -0.41
CA LYS A 101 -16.05 -10.47 0.89
C LYS A 101 -14.84 -11.39 1.12
N ALA A 102 -14.97 -12.67 0.72
CA ALA A 102 -13.87 -13.64 0.83
C ALA A 102 -12.62 -13.22 0.06
N ILE A 103 -12.76 -12.59 -1.11
CA ILE A 103 -11.64 -12.08 -1.91
C ILE A 103 -11.03 -10.84 -1.25
N GLN A 104 -11.84 -9.94 -0.71
CA GLN A 104 -11.37 -8.76 0.00
C GLN A 104 -10.55 -9.17 1.24
N ILE A 105 -11.05 -10.11 2.06
CA ILE A 105 -10.33 -10.64 3.23
C ILE A 105 -9.03 -11.33 2.81
N TYR A 106 -9.05 -12.13 1.74
CA TYR A 106 -7.84 -12.76 1.22
C TYR A 106 -6.81 -11.74 0.71
N ASN A 107 -7.25 -10.65 0.07
CA ASN A 107 -6.38 -9.56 -0.37
C ASN A 107 -5.73 -8.86 0.83
N HIS A 108 -6.49 -8.62 1.89
CA HIS A 108 -5.98 -8.06 3.14
C HIS A 108 -4.97 -9.01 3.81
N TYR A 109 -5.28 -10.31 3.91
CA TYR A 109 -4.36 -11.32 4.45
C TYR A 109 -3.03 -11.35 3.70
N ARG A 110 -3.02 -11.46 2.36
CA ARG A 110 -1.78 -11.56 1.59
C ARG A 110 -0.98 -10.26 1.57
N LYS A 111 -1.64 -9.10 1.68
CA LYS A 111 -0.99 -7.79 1.91
C LYS A 111 -0.16 -7.84 3.19
N HIS A 112 -0.76 -8.24 4.28
CA HIS A 112 -0.14 -8.34 5.59
C HIS A 112 0.95 -9.41 5.65
N TRP A 113 0.69 -10.56 5.07
CA TRP A 113 1.70 -11.62 5.00
C TRP A 113 2.97 -11.16 4.28
N LEU A 114 2.84 -10.49 3.14
CA LEU A 114 3.97 -9.94 2.39
C LEU A 114 4.69 -8.84 3.18
N GLY A 115 3.94 -7.93 3.78
CA GLY A 115 4.52 -6.87 4.60
C GLY A 115 5.34 -7.42 5.76
N ARG A 116 4.79 -8.36 6.52
CA ARG A 116 5.48 -9.02 7.63
C ARG A 116 6.69 -9.82 7.15
N TYR A 117 6.54 -10.54 6.04
CA TYR A 117 7.63 -11.30 5.44
C TYR A 117 8.81 -10.41 5.05
N TRP A 118 8.54 -9.23 4.51
CA TRP A 118 9.58 -8.26 4.18
C TRP A 118 10.22 -7.65 5.43
N GLN A 119 9.45 -7.36 6.47
CA GLN A 119 10.00 -6.88 7.75
C GLN A 119 10.95 -7.91 8.37
N ASP A 120 10.61 -9.20 8.36
CA ASP A 120 11.48 -10.28 8.83
C ASP A 120 12.78 -10.40 8.04
N HIS A 121 12.80 -9.87 6.80
CA HIS A 121 14.02 -9.79 5.96
C HIS A 121 14.72 -8.41 6.03
N GLY A 122 14.39 -7.59 7.03
CA GLY A 122 15.05 -6.32 7.31
C GLY A 122 14.64 -5.16 6.39
N ILE A 123 13.53 -5.29 5.65
CA ILE A 123 12.99 -4.20 4.83
C ILE A 123 12.12 -3.30 5.72
N THR A 124 12.31 -1.99 5.61
CA THR A 124 11.43 -1.00 6.23
C THR A 124 10.10 -0.98 5.49
N VAL A 125 9.02 -1.44 6.14
CA VAL A 125 7.71 -1.58 5.50
C VAL A 125 6.69 -0.67 6.16
N ILE A 126 6.09 0.22 5.38
CA ILE A 126 4.96 1.05 5.80
C ILE A 126 3.64 0.40 5.40
N GLN A 127 2.65 0.49 6.27
CA GLN A 127 1.31 -0.04 6.03
C GLN A 127 0.52 0.78 5.01
N THR A 128 0.05 0.13 3.95
CA THR A 128 -0.98 0.67 3.05
C THR A 128 -2.34 0.41 3.65
N ILE A 129 -3.10 1.46 3.94
CA ILE A 129 -4.45 1.29 4.48
C ILE A 129 -5.47 1.37 3.35
N ALA A 130 -6.29 0.34 3.26
CA ALA A 130 -7.39 0.24 2.31
C ALA A 130 -8.64 -0.34 2.99
N TRP A 131 -9.78 0.08 2.51
CA TRP A 131 -11.10 -0.36 2.96
C TRP A 131 -12.05 -0.50 1.79
N SER A 132 -13.17 -1.15 2.01
CA SER A 132 -14.30 -1.27 1.09
C SER A 132 -15.52 -0.55 1.66
N THR A 133 -16.67 -1.19 1.71
CA THR A 133 -17.86 -0.69 2.41
C THR A 133 -17.67 -0.68 3.94
N PRO A 134 -18.53 0.00 4.72
CA PRO A 134 -18.45 0.01 6.20
C PRO A 134 -18.39 -1.38 6.84
N ASP A 135 -18.95 -2.40 6.22
CA ASP A 135 -18.84 -3.79 6.68
C ASP A 135 -17.40 -4.31 6.71
N SER A 136 -16.50 -3.73 5.92
CA SER A 136 -15.09 -4.09 5.92
C SER A 136 -14.36 -3.60 7.17
N TYR A 137 -14.87 -2.59 7.88
CA TYR A 137 -14.23 -2.02 9.06
C TYR A 137 -14.10 -3.02 10.21
N GLU A 138 -14.89 -4.09 10.19
CA GLU A 138 -14.80 -5.17 11.16
C GLU A 138 -13.46 -5.93 11.12
N TRP A 139 -12.73 -5.84 9.98
CA TRP A 139 -11.50 -6.60 9.78
C TRP A 139 -10.40 -5.90 8.99
N CYS A 140 -10.70 -4.86 8.18
CA CYS A 140 -9.71 -4.24 7.29
C CYS A 140 -8.63 -3.42 7.99
N PHE A 141 -8.76 -3.25 9.30
CA PHE A 141 -7.74 -2.64 10.16
C PHE A 141 -7.04 -3.66 11.08
N ASP A 142 -7.40 -4.95 10.98
CA ASP A 142 -6.70 -6.00 11.71
C ASP A 142 -5.25 -6.10 11.24
N GLY A 143 -4.33 -6.26 12.20
CA GLY A 143 -2.90 -6.39 11.92
C GLY A 143 -2.18 -5.08 11.59
N GLU A 144 -2.89 -3.96 11.49
CA GLU A 144 -2.30 -2.63 11.27
C GLU A 144 -1.82 -2.03 12.61
N PRO A 145 -0.55 -1.65 12.75
CA PRO A 145 -0.04 -1.03 13.98
C PRO A 145 -0.60 0.37 14.20
N VAL A 146 -0.85 0.71 15.48
CA VAL A 146 -1.40 1.98 15.92
C VAL A 146 -0.30 3.01 16.18
N GLY A 147 -0.57 4.30 15.95
CA GLY A 147 0.32 5.41 16.31
C GLY A 147 1.53 5.60 15.40
N CYS A 148 1.62 4.88 14.29
CA CYS A 148 2.72 4.96 13.35
C CYS A 148 2.34 5.60 12.01
N ASP A 149 3.27 5.61 11.06
CA ASP A 149 3.02 6.18 9.73
C ASP A 149 2.20 5.22 8.88
N VAL A 150 1.28 5.78 8.07
CA VAL A 150 0.46 5.03 7.12
C VAL A 150 0.56 5.64 5.73
N ILE A 151 0.24 4.87 4.70
CA ILE A 151 0.06 5.39 3.35
C ILE A 151 -1.34 5.04 2.84
N VAL A 152 -2.03 6.03 2.26
CA VAL A 152 -3.36 5.87 1.66
C VAL A 152 -3.39 6.47 0.26
N SER A 153 -4.34 6.02 -0.58
CA SER A 153 -4.53 6.58 -1.91
C SER A 153 -5.97 7.06 -2.12
N SER A 154 -6.12 8.24 -2.70
CA SER A 154 -7.40 8.75 -3.19
C SER A 154 -7.64 8.50 -4.68
N VAL A 155 -6.71 7.83 -5.37
CA VAL A 155 -6.83 7.57 -6.80
C VAL A 155 -8.06 6.73 -7.08
N GLY A 156 -8.92 7.19 -7.98
CA GLY A 156 -10.16 6.51 -8.35
C GLY A 156 -11.36 6.77 -7.43
N THR A 157 -11.18 7.43 -6.28
CA THR A 157 -12.25 7.61 -5.28
C THR A 157 -12.92 8.99 -5.32
N GLN A 158 -12.39 9.94 -6.07
CA GLN A 158 -12.86 11.35 -6.05
C GLN A 158 -13.68 11.75 -7.29
N ALA A 159 -13.89 10.83 -8.23
CA ALA A 159 -14.61 11.12 -9.48
C ALA A 159 -16.13 11.10 -9.32
N ASP A 160 -16.63 10.42 -8.30
CA ASP A 160 -18.04 10.20 -8.00
C ASP A 160 -18.33 10.58 -6.55
N PRO A 161 -19.41 11.32 -6.26
CA PRO A 161 -19.74 11.76 -4.89
C PRO A 161 -19.93 10.60 -3.90
N GLU A 162 -20.54 9.49 -4.32
CA GLU A 162 -20.76 8.33 -3.48
C GLU A 162 -19.42 7.66 -3.12
N CYS A 163 -18.54 7.51 -4.10
CA CYS A 163 -17.18 7.02 -3.87
C CYS A 163 -16.36 7.93 -2.95
N ALA A 164 -16.52 9.25 -3.11
CA ALA A 164 -15.83 10.22 -2.26
C ALA A 164 -16.35 10.19 -0.80
N GLU A 165 -17.66 10.02 -0.60
CA GLU A 165 -18.26 9.85 0.73
C GLU A 165 -17.78 8.55 1.39
N LEU A 166 -17.77 7.45 0.66
CA LEU A 166 -17.27 6.16 1.13
C LEU A 166 -15.80 6.24 1.52
N PHE A 167 -14.99 6.91 0.69
CA PHE A 167 -13.59 7.14 1.00
C PHE A 167 -13.43 7.93 2.30
N MET A 168 -14.14 9.03 2.46
CA MET A 168 -14.06 9.88 3.66
C MET A 168 -14.53 9.15 4.92
N SER A 169 -15.60 8.35 4.81
CA SER A 169 -16.07 7.53 5.95
C SER A 169 -14.98 6.57 6.44
N GLY A 170 -14.35 5.83 5.53
CA GLY A 170 -13.27 4.90 5.89
C GLY A 170 -12.00 5.60 6.36
N TYR A 171 -11.68 6.77 5.80
CA TYR A 171 -10.55 7.58 6.27
C TYR A 171 -10.72 8.03 7.73
N LEU A 172 -11.90 8.51 8.09
CA LEU A 172 -12.20 8.90 9.48
C LEU A 172 -12.18 7.71 10.43
N GLU A 173 -12.65 6.55 9.99
CA GLU A 173 -12.57 5.33 10.78
C GLU A 173 -11.13 4.84 10.96
N MET A 174 -10.29 4.94 9.92
CA MET A 174 -8.85 4.71 10.00
C MET A 174 -8.19 5.64 11.03
N GLU A 175 -8.45 6.95 10.96
CA GLU A 175 -7.91 7.91 11.95
C GLU A 175 -8.31 7.53 13.37
N ARG A 176 -9.56 7.17 13.57
CA ARG A 176 -10.10 6.80 14.88
C ARG A 176 -9.45 5.53 15.46
N ARG A 177 -9.18 4.52 14.61
CA ARG A 177 -8.64 3.22 15.05
C ARG A 177 -7.13 3.20 15.14
N LEU A 178 -6.45 3.80 14.15
CA LEU A 178 -5.01 3.68 14.02
C LEU A 178 -4.24 4.89 14.57
N GLU A 179 -4.90 6.03 14.80
CA GLU A 179 -4.27 7.26 15.33
C GLU A 179 -2.94 7.58 14.65
N PRO A 180 -2.87 7.63 13.30
CA PRO A 180 -1.61 7.67 12.58
C PRO A 180 -0.81 8.94 12.90
N SER A 181 0.48 8.78 13.18
CA SER A 181 1.41 9.90 13.38
C SER A 181 1.62 10.69 12.10
N LYS A 182 1.67 10.02 10.95
CA LYS A 182 1.77 10.60 9.62
C LYS A 182 0.92 9.82 8.64
N VAL A 183 0.23 10.54 7.76
CA VAL A 183 -0.51 9.96 6.64
C VAL A 183 0.14 10.41 5.34
N ILE A 184 0.86 9.50 4.68
CA ILE A 184 1.37 9.72 3.33
C ILE A 184 0.20 9.55 2.37
N PHE A 185 -0.20 10.64 1.72
CA PHE A 185 -1.44 10.69 0.95
C PHE A 185 -1.13 10.72 -0.55
N TYR A 186 -1.29 9.59 -1.21
CA TYR A 186 -1.04 9.45 -2.65
C TYR A 186 -2.26 9.88 -3.46
N GLY A 187 -2.11 10.90 -4.28
CA GLY A 187 -3.18 11.48 -5.10
C GLY A 187 -3.65 12.83 -4.58
N ASP A 188 -4.89 13.20 -4.93
CA ASP A 188 -5.47 14.48 -4.53
C ASP A 188 -6.03 14.40 -3.11
N VAL A 189 -5.54 15.26 -2.24
CA VAL A 189 -6.03 15.37 -0.86
C VAL A 189 -7.40 16.05 -0.87
N PRO A 190 -8.47 15.42 -0.36
CA PRO A 190 -9.78 16.04 -0.20
C PRO A 190 -9.69 17.34 0.60
N ASP A 191 -10.51 18.34 0.26
CA ASP A 191 -10.49 19.65 0.93
C ASP A 191 -10.69 19.55 2.44
N ALA A 192 -11.50 18.61 2.89
CA ALA A 192 -11.75 18.33 4.30
C ALA A 192 -10.49 17.86 5.07
N LEU A 193 -9.46 17.40 4.40
CA LEU A 193 -8.24 16.87 5.00
C LEU A 193 -7.02 17.80 4.85
N LYS A 194 -7.10 18.83 4.00
CA LYS A 194 -5.95 19.73 3.70
C LYS A 194 -5.41 20.49 4.90
N TRP A 195 -6.22 20.66 5.93
CA TRP A 195 -5.85 21.35 7.16
C TRP A 195 -5.16 20.45 8.22
N ARG A 196 -5.15 19.14 7.99
CA ARG A 196 -4.52 18.15 8.88
C ARG A 196 -3.00 18.29 8.81
N SER A 197 -2.35 18.55 9.92
CA SER A 197 -0.90 18.74 9.99
C SER A 197 -0.08 17.47 9.76
N ASN A 198 -0.69 16.31 9.97
CA ASN A 198 -0.06 15.00 9.76
C ASN A 198 -0.25 14.42 8.35
N VAL A 199 -0.98 15.11 7.45
CA VAL A 199 -1.17 14.68 6.06
C VAL A 199 -0.01 15.17 5.19
N CYS A 200 0.72 14.25 4.57
CA CYS A 200 1.84 14.49 3.67
C CYS A 200 1.45 14.11 2.24
N PRO A 201 1.12 15.07 1.36
CA PRO A 201 0.66 14.76 0.01
C PRO A 201 1.80 14.25 -0.88
N VAL A 202 1.53 13.19 -1.63
CA VAL A 202 2.38 12.64 -2.69
C VAL A 202 1.59 12.67 -3.99
N PRO A 203 2.01 13.46 -5.00
CA PRO A 203 1.29 13.56 -6.25
C PRO A 203 1.21 12.22 -6.99
N ALA A 204 0.03 11.84 -7.47
CA ALA A 204 -0.11 10.65 -8.31
C ALA A 204 0.67 10.82 -9.63
N PHE A 205 1.37 9.76 -10.06
CA PHE A 205 2.19 9.76 -11.27
C PHE A 205 1.44 10.27 -12.51
N GLN A 206 0.17 9.92 -12.65
CA GLN A 206 -0.65 10.38 -13.78
C GLN A 206 -0.83 11.89 -13.79
N HIS A 207 -0.94 12.53 -12.62
CA HIS A 207 -1.05 14.00 -12.51
C HIS A 207 0.27 14.68 -12.86
N GLU A 208 1.38 14.15 -12.41
CA GLU A 208 2.71 14.65 -12.77
C GLU A 208 2.99 14.51 -14.27
N LEU A 209 2.61 13.38 -14.87
CA LEU A 209 2.74 13.17 -16.31
C LEU A 209 1.89 14.18 -17.11
N LYS A 210 0.63 14.38 -16.72
CA LYS A 210 -0.25 15.40 -17.35
C LYS A 210 0.34 16.79 -17.24
N LYS A 211 0.86 17.20 -16.08
CA LYS A 211 1.53 18.49 -15.88
C LYS A 211 2.76 18.65 -16.78
N ARG A 212 3.59 17.62 -16.88
CA ARG A 212 4.78 17.64 -17.77
C ARG A 212 4.41 17.75 -19.24
N ILE A 213 3.37 17.05 -19.68
CA ILE A 213 2.87 17.12 -21.06
C ILE A 213 2.32 18.54 -21.34
N ALA A 214 1.50 19.09 -20.44
CA ALA A 214 0.94 20.44 -20.59
C ALA A 214 2.03 21.51 -20.64
N ALA A 215 3.06 21.40 -19.76
CA ALA A 215 4.20 22.32 -19.76
C ALA A 215 5.00 22.25 -21.07
N LYS A 216 5.25 21.03 -21.59
CA LYS A 216 5.93 20.88 -22.90
C LYS A 216 5.11 21.48 -24.04
N GLN A 217 3.79 21.29 -24.05
CA GLN A 217 2.92 21.87 -25.10
C GLN A 217 2.89 23.41 -25.00
N LYS A 218 2.87 23.99 -23.79
CA LYS A 218 2.93 25.43 -23.61
C LYS A 218 4.25 26.00 -24.11
N ALA A 219 5.38 25.40 -23.72
CA ALA A 219 6.71 25.82 -24.17
C ALA A 219 6.91 25.68 -25.68
N ALA A 220 6.26 24.72 -26.33
CA ALA A 220 6.28 24.59 -27.79
C ALA A 220 5.46 25.69 -28.49
N LYS A 221 4.35 26.15 -27.91
CA LYS A 221 3.52 27.24 -28.44
C LYS A 221 4.17 28.62 -28.27
N GLU A 222 4.99 28.82 -27.24
CA GLU A 222 5.71 30.08 -26.99
C GLU A 222 6.96 30.25 -27.88
N LYS A 223 7.37 29.21 -28.63
CA LYS A 223 8.51 29.23 -29.54
C LYS A 223 8.11 29.42 -31.03
N VAL A 224 6.83 29.55 -31.32
CA VAL A 224 6.25 29.82 -32.64
C VAL A 224 5.71 31.24 -32.68
#